data_d66eebc603db08be9683498cf4743c86
#
_entry.id   d66eebc603db08be9683498cf4743c86
#
_cell.length_a   1.000
_cell.length_b   1.000
_cell.length_c   1.000
_cell.angle_alpha   90.00
_cell.angle_beta   90.00
_cell.angle_gamma   90.00
#
_symmetry.space_group_name_H-M   'P 1'
#
loop_
_entity.id
_entity.type
_entity.pdbx_description
1 polymer ?
#
loop_
_entity_poly.entity_id
_entity_poly.type
_entity_poly.pdbx_seq_one_letter_code
_entity_poly.pdbx_strand_id
1 'polypeptide(L)'
;RFHLYEPPLMPPPSTLFNLLKHHGEEHLLAHWERLSAEGRSHLKSQLMAIDWHEIAACNTLVEDRHAKERVARHHDCENSSAPSCHRLGGQGTASSEALSRGRECLRTAQAGAILMAGGQGTRLGFNGPKGTFPIATISKATLFDVLLGHLHAIKKRFGSRIPIAIMTSAATDTATRTFLTEANFCGLDADQIFFFCQGNLPAVDAATGSLLLDTCDHVAVAPDGHGGMFQSLIESGGLDWFRQQDCRTLVSFQVDNPLAKPFDPEFLGHHLLSESSLSTQVIPKLDPEERVGVVAESDGVTRIIEYSDLPQNIAAERLLDGRLRFFAGSIGIHAFETEFLEGIASSQARLPLHIAHKKVPFIDKKGRLVQPSAPNAFKFERFIFDVMPLADSVTVVEVDPAEGFAPLKNPPGAAKDSPEIVRQALNAYAIRHLERVGIMVTPGIDVELDAASIFDDEDLHLIAKSGIFPKNHIDGPLIIRAI
;
A
#
# COMPACT_ATOMS: atom_id res chain seq x y z
N ARG A 1 -31.27 14.02 51.24
CA ARG A 1 -30.07 13.22 51.01
C ARG A 1 -30.37 12.22 49.88
N PHE A 2 -29.95 12.52 48.67
CA PHE A 2 -29.97 11.55 47.57
C PHE A 2 -28.80 10.59 47.81
N HIS A 3 -29.07 9.36 48.13
CA HIS A 3 -28.08 8.27 48.03
C HIS A 3 -27.85 8.03 46.52
N LEU A 4 -26.67 8.44 46.00
CA LEU A 4 -26.22 7.97 44.72
C LEU A 4 -26.03 6.46 44.83
N TYR A 5 -26.82 5.73 44.08
CA TYR A 5 -26.67 4.28 43.95
C TYR A 5 -25.36 4.03 43.20
N GLU A 6 -24.31 3.71 43.95
CA GLU A 6 -23.10 3.18 43.33
C GLU A 6 -23.42 1.74 42.85
N PRO A 7 -23.32 1.47 41.54
CA PRO A 7 -23.54 0.11 41.07
C PRO A 7 -22.52 -0.83 41.72
N PRO A 8 -22.89 -2.08 42.03
CA PRO A 8 -22.00 -3.03 42.65
C PRO A 8 -20.75 -3.24 41.81
N LEU A 9 -19.57 -3.21 42.46
CA LEU A 9 -18.27 -3.50 41.85
C LEU A 9 -18.33 -4.88 41.20
N MET A 10 -18.25 -4.95 39.87
CA MET A 10 -18.24 -6.20 39.13
C MET A 10 -16.76 -6.55 38.80
N PRO A 11 -16.21 -7.61 39.44
CA PRO A 11 -14.85 -8.04 39.13
C PRO A 11 -14.77 -8.54 37.68
N PRO A 12 -13.57 -8.55 37.10
CA PRO A 12 -13.37 -9.12 35.77
C PRO A 12 -13.67 -10.61 35.77
N PRO A 13 -14.16 -11.18 34.65
CA PRO A 13 -14.34 -12.63 34.53
C PRO A 13 -13.06 -13.38 34.83
N SER A 14 -13.15 -14.47 35.61
CA SER A 14 -11.98 -15.26 36.00
C SER A 14 -11.17 -15.79 34.82
N THR A 15 -11.84 -16.13 33.72
CA THR A 15 -11.19 -16.54 32.46
C THR A 15 -10.30 -15.43 31.88
N LEU A 16 -10.81 -14.20 31.82
CA LEU A 16 -10.07 -13.03 31.34
C LEU A 16 -8.90 -12.70 32.28
N PHE A 17 -9.14 -12.68 33.58
CA PHE A 17 -8.09 -12.41 34.56
C PHE A 17 -6.95 -13.45 34.50
N ASN A 18 -7.28 -14.74 34.41
CA ASN A 18 -6.29 -15.82 34.31
C ASN A 18 -5.50 -15.75 33.00
N LEU A 19 -6.16 -15.39 31.88
CA LEU A 19 -5.49 -15.16 30.58
C LEU A 19 -4.44 -14.05 30.71
N LEU A 20 -4.83 -12.88 31.22
CA LEU A 20 -3.91 -11.74 31.36
C LEU A 20 -2.78 -12.02 32.37
N LYS A 21 -3.10 -12.72 33.47
CA LYS A 21 -2.09 -13.13 34.43
C LYS A 21 -1.07 -14.09 33.83
N HIS A 22 -1.49 -14.99 32.95
CA HIS A 22 -0.58 -15.89 32.23
C HIS A 22 0.44 -15.14 31.37
N HIS A 23 0.04 -14.00 30.82
CA HIS A 23 0.88 -13.16 29.97
C HIS A 23 1.52 -11.95 30.68
N GLY A 24 1.27 -11.76 31.97
CA GLY A 24 1.81 -10.64 32.75
C GLY A 24 1.17 -9.30 32.47
N GLU A 25 -0.07 -9.29 31.97
CA GLU A 25 -0.77 -8.11 31.46
C GLU A 25 -1.99 -7.71 32.31
N GLU A 26 -2.01 -8.09 33.61
CA GLU A 26 -3.11 -7.79 34.54
C GLU A 26 -3.38 -6.29 34.67
N HIS A 27 -2.39 -5.46 34.42
CA HIS A 27 -2.51 -4.00 34.47
C HIS A 27 -3.56 -3.44 33.50
N LEU A 28 -3.89 -4.15 32.40
CA LEU A 28 -4.93 -3.78 31.47
C LEU A 28 -6.33 -3.75 32.09
N LEU A 29 -6.51 -4.40 33.25
CA LEU A 29 -7.75 -4.38 34.02
C LEU A 29 -7.75 -3.30 35.14
N ALA A 30 -6.75 -2.43 35.23
CA ALA A 30 -6.62 -1.45 36.31
C ALA A 30 -7.82 -0.52 36.44
N HIS A 31 -8.57 -0.31 35.36
CA HIS A 31 -9.73 0.57 35.34
C HIS A 31 -11.07 -0.20 35.22
N TRP A 32 -11.06 -1.51 35.22
CA TRP A 32 -12.21 -2.37 34.96
C TRP A 32 -13.45 -2.03 35.78
N GLU A 33 -13.29 -1.80 37.06
CA GLU A 33 -14.42 -1.50 37.98
C GLU A 33 -15.11 -0.18 37.68
N ARG A 34 -14.39 0.76 37.04
CA ARG A 34 -14.89 2.10 36.68
C ARG A 34 -15.54 2.13 35.30
N LEU A 35 -15.40 1.07 34.50
CA LEU A 35 -15.96 1.00 33.15
C LEU A 35 -17.47 0.77 33.20
N SER A 36 -18.16 1.31 32.20
CA SER A 36 -19.55 0.97 31.89
C SER A 36 -19.67 -0.51 31.46
N ALA A 37 -20.86 -1.06 31.43
CA ALA A 37 -21.10 -2.41 30.92
C ALA A 37 -20.62 -2.56 29.48
N GLU A 38 -20.82 -1.55 28.66
CA GLU A 38 -20.38 -1.50 27.27
C GLU A 38 -18.84 -1.46 27.19
N GLY A 39 -18.16 -0.59 27.94
CA GLY A 39 -16.70 -0.50 28.00
C GLY A 39 -16.07 -1.80 28.47
N ARG A 40 -16.64 -2.49 29.46
CA ARG A 40 -16.18 -3.83 29.87
C ARG A 40 -16.33 -4.87 28.76
N SER A 41 -17.44 -4.84 28.04
CA SER A 41 -17.68 -5.74 26.91
C SER A 41 -16.69 -5.48 25.79
N HIS A 42 -16.44 -4.21 25.48
CA HIS A 42 -15.49 -3.78 24.46
C HIS A 42 -14.06 -4.25 24.79
N LEU A 43 -13.54 -3.88 25.97
CA LEU A 43 -12.20 -4.27 26.40
C LEU A 43 -12.05 -5.80 26.45
N LYS A 44 -13.05 -6.52 27.00
CA LYS A 44 -13.02 -7.99 27.02
C LYS A 44 -12.93 -8.56 25.60
N SER A 45 -13.74 -8.08 24.67
CA SER A 45 -13.76 -8.59 23.28
C SER A 45 -12.40 -8.36 22.61
N GLN A 46 -11.80 -7.19 22.82
CA GLN A 46 -10.49 -6.86 22.26
C GLN A 46 -9.40 -7.76 22.85
N LEU A 47 -9.34 -7.92 24.20
CA LEU A 47 -8.35 -8.74 24.87
C LEU A 47 -8.45 -10.23 24.54
N MET A 48 -9.66 -10.73 24.31
CA MET A 48 -9.90 -12.12 23.88
C MET A 48 -9.54 -12.36 22.40
N ALA A 49 -9.49 -11.32 21.59
CA ALA A 49 -9.12 -11.39 20.17
C ALA A 49 -7.61 -11.23 19.93
N ILE A 50 -6.81 -10.84 20.93
CA ILE A 50 -5.36 -10.72 20.81
C ILE A 50 -4.73 -12.09 20.55
N ASP A 51 -3.90 -12.18 19.52
CA ASP A 51 -2.99 -13.32 19.33
C ASP A 51 -1.77 -13.19 20.25
N TRP A 52 -1.84 -13.88 21.38
CA TRP A 52 -0.79 -13.83 22.41
C TRP A 52 0.54 -14.47 21.97
N HIS A 53 0.52 -15.38 20.98
CA HIS A 53 1.75 -15.89 20.38
C HIS A 53 2.47 -14.81 19.58
N GLU A 54 1.71 -13.97 18.93
CA GLU A 54 2.24 -12.84 18.19
C GLU A 54 2.83 -11.77 19.12
N ILE A 55 2.17 -11.49 20.26
CA ILE A 55 2.72 -10.58 21.28
C ILE A 55 4.03 -11.12 21.84
N ALA A 56 4.14 -12.43 22.10
CA ALA A 56 5.39 -13.04 22.53
C ALA A 56 6.50 -12.88 21.48
N ALA A 57 6.18 -13.04 20.19
CA ALA A 57 7.13 -12.79 19.11
C ALA A 57 7.56 -11.31 19.04
N CYS A 58 6.62 -10.37 19.22
CA CYS A 58 6.93 -8.95 19.34
C CYS A 58 7.92 -8.65 20.47
N ASN A 59 7.69 -9.21 21.65
CA ASN A 59 8.56 -9.02 22.81
C ASN A 59 9.96 -9.61 22.59
N THR A 60 10.06 -10.80 21.99
CA THR A 60 11.34 -11.40 21.62
C THR A 60 12.13 -10.49 20.66
N LEU A 61 11.45 -9.89 19.67
CA LEU A 61 12.08 -8.94 18.75
C LEU A 61 12.61 -7.69 19.46
N VAL A 62 11.87 -7.18 20.45
CA VAL A 62 12.31 -6.03 21.25
C VAL A 62 13.58 -6.37 22.05
N GLU A 63 13.65 -7.56 22.65
CA GLU A 63 14.83 -8.05 23.37
C GLU A 63 16.04 -8.26 22.42
N ASP A 64 15.83 -8.88 21.27
CA ASP A 64 16.87 -9.13 20.26
C ASP A 64 17.43 -7.85 19.63
N ARG A 65 16.62 -6.79 19.54
CA ARG A 65 17.03 -5.48 18.98
C ARG A 65 18.27 -4.92 19.66
N HIS A 66 18.39 -5.12 20.94
CA HIS A 66 19.57 -4.64 21.70
C HIS A 66 20.85 -5.45 21.42
N ALA A 67 20.72 -6.67 20.89
CA ALA A 67 21.83 -7.61 20.74
C ALA A 67 22.38 -7.77 19.31
N LYS A 68 21.54 -7.67 18.26
CA LYS A 68 21.90 -8.15 16.91
C LYS A 68 21.89 -7.09 15.79
N GLU A 69 21.41 -5.88 16.01
CA GLU A 69 21.03 -4.97 14.93
C GLU A 69 22.17 -4.42 14.04
N ARG A 70 23.40 -4.43 14.45
CA ARG A 70 24.49 -3.79 13.69
C ARG A 70 25.29 -4.71 12.76
N VAL A 71 25.42 -5.98 13.09
CA VAL A 71 26.37 -6.88 12.41
C VAL A 71 25.75 -7.61 11.21
N ALA A 72 24.52 -8.11 11.34
CA ALA A 72 23.87 -8.93 10.30
C ALA A 72 23.46 -8.09 9.05
N ARG A 73 22.96 -6.88 9.25
CA ARG A 73 22.48 -6.01 8.15
C ARG A 73 23.60 -5.53 7.23
N HIS A 74 24.79 -5.27 7.77
CA HIS A 74 25.94 -4.83 6.96
C HIS A 74 26.42 -5.95 6.03
N HIS A 75 26.43 -7.18 6.51
CA HIS A 75 26.93 -8.33 5.76
C HIS A 75 26.00 -8.70 4.58
N ASP A 76 24.70 -8.59 4.77
CA ASP A 76 23.70 -8.85 3.71
C ASP A 76 23.79 -7.82 2.57
N CYS A 77 24.03 -6.55 2.89
CA CYS A 77 24.18 -5.49 1.86
C CYS A 77 25.47 -5.63 1.04
N GLU A 78 26.59 -6.03 1.65
CA GLU A 78 27.88 -6.18 0.96
C GLU A 78 27.82 -7.26 -0.13
N ASN A 79 27.11 -8.36 0.13
CA ASN A 79 27.00 -9.51 -0.78
C ASN A 79 25.84 -9.40 -1.77
N SER A 80 25.02 -8.35 -1.68
CA SER A 80 23.90 -8.15 -2.58
C SER A 80 24.32 -7.41 -3.86
N SER A 81 23.61 -7.71 -4.96
CA SER A 81 23.76 -7.04 -6.26
C SER A 81 22.44 -6.39 -6.70
N ALA A 82 22.51 -5.53 -7.70
CA ALA A 82 21.32 -5.07 -8.39
C ALA A 82 20.66 -6.24 -9.14
N PRO A 83 19.32 -6.30 -9.16
CA PRO A 83 18.61 -7.32 -9.93
C PRO A 83 18.74 -7.07 -11.43
N SER A 84 18.57 -8.11 -12.22
CA SER A 84 18.29 -7.97 -13.65
C SER A 84 16.88 -7.38 -13.84
N CYS A 85 16.75 -6.35 -14.70
CA CYS A 85 15.48 -5.67 -14.91
C CYS A 85 15.07 -5.71 -16.39
N HIS A 86 13.80 -6.04 -16.66
CA HIS A 86 13.14 -5.62 -17.87
C HIS A 86 12.83 -4.13 -17.81
N ARG A 87 12.75 -3.46 -18.96
CA ARG A 87 12.41 -2.03 -19.00
C ARG A 87 11.18 -1.82 -19.84
N LEU A 88 10.13 -1.19 -19.29
CA LEU A 88 8.91 -0.86 -20.00
C LEU A 88 9.18 0.15 -21.14
N GLY A 89 8.47 0.01 -22.24
CA GLY A 89 8.67 0.83 -23.44
C GLY A 89 9.96 0.52 -24.18
N GLY A 90 10.61 -0.61 -23.89
CA GLY A 90 11.77 -1.11 -24.60
C GLY A 90 11.44 -1.41 -26.07
N GLN A 91 12.48 -1.44 -26.91
CA GLN A 91 12.34 -1.84 -28.31
C GLN A 91 12.86 -3.26 -28.49
N GLY A 92 12.12 -4.08 -29.25
CA GLY A 92 12.55 -5.42 -29.59
C GLY A 92 11.44 -6.48 -29.44
N THR A 93 11.80 -7.72 -29.78
CA THR A 93 10.84 -8.84 -29.83
C THR A 93 10.27 -9.15 -28.44
N ALA A 94 11.11 -9.15 -27.41
CA ALA A 94 10.68 -9.46 -26.05
C ALA A 94 9.62 -8.48 -25.49
N SER A 95 9.79 -7.19 -25.77
CA SER A 95 8.83 -6.16 -25.35
C SER A 95 7.50 -6.28 -26.09
N SER A 96 7.53 -6.52 -27.42
CA SER A 96 6.32 -6.71 -28.21
C SER A 96 5.55 -8.00 -27.85
N GLU A 97 6.26 -9.06 -27.50
CA GLU A 97 5.66 -10.32 -27.05
C GLU A 97 5.02 -10.14 -25.68
N ALA A 98 5.70 -9.48 -24.74
CA ALA A 98 5.16 -9.13 -23.43
C ALA A 98 3.89 -8.28 -23.57
N LEU A 99 3.92 -7.22 -24.37
CA LEU A 99 2.77 -6.37 -24.63
C LEU A 99 1.56 -7.18 -25.15
N SER A 100 1.80 -8.09 -26.11
CA SER A 100 0.76 -8.96 -26.67
C SER A 100 0.17 -9.90 -25.61
N ARG A 101 1.02 -10.52 -24.81
CA ARG A 101 0.62 -11.47 -23.78
C ARG A 101 -0.17 -10.78 -22.65
N GLY A 102 0.26 -9.60 -22.23
CA GLY A 102 -0.46 -8.82 -21.21
C GLY A 102 -1.82 -8.30 -21.71
N ARG A 103 -1.92 -7.85 -22.97
CA ARG A 103 -3.20 -7.49 -23.58
C ARG A 103 -4.18 -8.68 -23.61
N GLU A 104 -3.67 -9.88 -23.86
CA GLU A 104 -4.48 -11.10 -23.81
C GLU A 104 -4.96 -11.40 -22.38
N CYS A 105 -4.09 -11.28 -21.38
CA CYS A 105 -4.45 -11.42 -19.97
C CYS A 105 -5.59 -10.45 -19.57
N LEU A 106 -5.49 -9.18 -19.97
CA LEU A 106 -6.53 -8.19 -19.73
C LEU A 106 -7.84 -8.56 -20.45
N ARG A 107 -7.78 -9.02 -21.70
CA ARG A 107 -8.97 -9.40 -22.48
C ARG A 107 -9.70 -10.60 -21.86
N THR A 108 -8.98 -11.55 -21.29
CA THR A 108 -9.54 -12.77 -20.68
C THR A 108 -9.88 -12.61 -19.21
N ALA A 109 -9.73 -11.41 -18.63
CA ALA A 109 -10.02 -11.08 -17.23
C ALA A 109 -9.32 -12.01 -16.21
N GLN A 110 -8.10 -12.51 -16.53
CA GLN A 110 -7.35 -13.39 -15.65
C GLN A 110 -6.56 -12.64 -14.55
N ALA A 111 -6.64 -11.31 -14.53
CA ALA A 111 -6.00 -10.47 -13.53
C ALA A 111 -7.03 -9.88 -12.55
N GLY A 112 -6.62 -9.74 -11.28
CA GLY A 112 -7.37 -9.05 -10.24
C GLY A 112 -6.53 -7.95 -9.58
N ALA A 113 -7.18 -6.95 -9.00
CA ALA A 113 -6.58 -5.80 -8.36
C ALA A 113 -6.65 -5.88 -6.84
N ILE A 114 -5.57 -5.52 -6.14
CA ILE A 114 -5.57 -5.30 -4.70
C ILE A 114 -5.12 -3.86 -4.44
N LEU A 115 -6.06 -2.99 -4.04
CA LEU A 115 -5.78 -1.59 -3.73
C LEU A 115 -5.57 -1.40 -2.22
N MET A 116 -4.37 -1.01 -1.82
CA MET A 116 -4.05 -0.69 -0.43
C MET A 116 -4.48 0.75 -0.12
N ALA A 117 -5.62 0.92 0.55
CA ALA A 117 -6.27 2.21 0.81
C ALA A 117 -6.59 2.47 2.30
N GLY A 118 -5.91 1.78 3.23
CA GLY A 118 -6.12 1.93 4.69
C GLY A 118 -5.64 3.27 5.28
N GLY A 119 -4.89 4.07 4.52
CA GLY A 119 -4.28 5.31 5.01
C GLY A 119 -5.25 6.46 5.21
N GLN A 120 -5.05 7.22 6.29
CA GLN A 120 -5.69 8.51 6.53
C GLN A 120 -4.94 9.65 5.85
N GLY A 121 -5.65 10.74 5.50
CA GLY A 121 -5.09 11.96 4.91
C GLY A 121 -4.42 12.92 5.90
N THR A 122 -4.22 12.52 7.15
CA THR A 122 -3.78 13.42 8.24
C THR A 122 -2.46 14.14 7.96
N ARG A 123 -1.49 13.46 7.34
CA ARG A 123 -0.21 14.10 6.92
C ARG A 123 -0.40 15.19 5.88
N LEU A 124 -1.48 15.10 5.09
CA LEU A 124 -1.83 16.08 4.06
C LEU A 124 -2.64 17.27 4.65
N GLY A 125 -2.92 17.25 5.95
CA GLY A 125 -3.89 18.16 6.57
C GLY A 125 -5.34 17.89 6.13
N PHE A 126 -5.62 16.70 5.61
CA PHE A 126 -6.92 16.29 5.08
C PHE A 126 -7.63 15.37 6.08
N ASN A 127 -8.88 15.69 6.38
CA ASN A 127 -9.70 14.92 7.31
C ASN A 127 -10.54 13.89 6.54
N GLY A 128 -10.03 12.67 6.44
CA GLY A 128 -10.71 11.57 5.77
C GLY A 128 -9.76 10.52 5.22
N PRO A 129 -10.28 9.47 4.56
CA PRO A 129 -9.48 8.49 3.84
C PRO A 129 -8.64 9.15 2.75
N LYS A 130 -7.38 8.76 2.62
CA LYS A 130 -6.48 9.36 1.63
C LYS A 130 -7.01 9.24 0.20
N GLY A 131 -7.67 8.13 -0.13
CA GLY A 131 -8.25 7.88 -1.46
C GLY A 131 -9.30 8.91 -1.90
N THR A 132 -9.95 9.61 -0.94
CA THR A 132 -10.93 10.66 -1.24
C THR A 132 -10.31 12.05 -1.44
N PHE A 133 -8.97 12.17 -1.39
CA PHE A 133 -8.28 13.44 -1.60
C PHE A 133 -8.41 13.88 -3.07
N PRO A 134 -8.85 15.15 -3.35
CA PRO A 134 -9.00 15.68 -4.71
C PRO A 134 -7.63 16.01 -5.30
N ILE A 135 -7.13 15.17 -6.18
CA ILE A 135 -5.79 15.30 -6.77
C ILE A 135 -5.81 15.96 -8.15
N ALA A 136 -6.81 15.72 -8.98
CA ALA A 136 -6.88 16.28 -10.34
C ALA A 136 -7.04 17.80 -10.33
N THR A 137 -6.36 18.47 -11.26
CA THR A 137 -6.29 19.95 -11.27
C THR A 137 -7.60 20.57 -11.76
N ILE A 138 -8.22 20.04 -12.80
CA ILE A 138 -9.40 20.59 -13.45
C ILE A 138 -10.67 19.96 -12.90
N SER A 139 -10.82 18.64 -13.02
CA SER A 139 -12.03 17.90 -12.63
C SER A 139 -12.21 17.82 -11.11
N LYS A 140 -11.14 18.00 -10.33
CA LYS A 140 -11.08 17.70 -8.89
C LYS A 140 -11.30 16.21 -8.56
N ALA A 141 -11.12 15.34 -9.55
CA ALA A 141 -11.19 13.90 -9.36
C ALA A 141 -10.26 13.46 -8.21
N THR A 142 -10.76 12.57 -7.38
CA THR A 142 -10.03 12.05 -6.22
C THR A 142 -9.01 10.99 -6.64
N LEU A 143 -8.17 10.56 -5.71
CA LEU A 143 -7.27 9.43 -5.94
C LEU A 143 -8.06 8.15 -6.30
N PHE A 144 -9.22 7.92 -5.67
CA PHE A 144 -10.09 6.80 -6.05
C PHE A 144 -10.63 6.96 -7.47
N ASP A 145 -11.12 8.15 -7.87
CA ASP A 145 -11.61 8.37 -9.23
C ASP A 145 -10.55 8.07 -10.28
N VAL A 146 -9.30 8.48 -10.03
CA VAL A 146 -8.19 8.23 -10.95
C VAL A 146 -7.85 6.73 -11.01
N LEU A 147 -7.62 6.09 -9.86
CA LEU A 147 -7.13 4.71 -9.82
C LEU A 147 -8.20 3.69 -10.23
N LEU A 148 -9.45 3.87 -9.80
CA LEU A 148 -10.56 3.01 -10.20
C LEU A 148 -11.01 3.32 -11.63
N GLY A 149 -10.86 4.57 -12.06
CA GLY A 149 -11.09 4.97 -13.46
C GLY A 149 -10.25 4.17 -14.45
N HIS A 150 -8.98 3.88 -14.13
CA HIS A 150 -8.14 3.02 -14.98
C HIS A 150 -8.75 1.62 -15.20
N LEU A 151 -9.38 1.01 -14.18
CA LEU A 151 -10.08 -0.28 -14.34
C LEU A 151 -11.33 -0.15 -15.21
N HIS A 152 -12.02 1.00 -15.15
CA HIS A 152 -13.14 1.28 -16.03
C HIS A 152 -12.68 1.46 -17.49
N ALA A 153 -11.53 2.12 -17.73
CA ALA A 153 -10.94 2.24 -19.07
C ALA A 153 -10.54 0.87 -19.66
N ILE A 154 -10.02 -0.07 -18.81
CA ILE A 154 -9.77 -1.45 -19.22
C ILE A 154 -11.07 -2.12 -19.70
N LYS A 155 -12.17 -1.97 -18.97
CA LYS A 155 -13.48 -2.51 -19.35
C LYS A 155 -13.93 -1.95 -20.71
N LYS A 156 -13.76 -0.65 -20.95
CA LYS A 156 -14.06 -0.03 -22.25
C LYS A 156 -13.18 -0.58 -23.36
N ARG A 157 -11.87 -0.72 -23.11
CA ARG A 157 -10.89 -1.09 -24.14
C ARG A 157 -10.92 -2.57 -24.50
N PHE A 158 -11.06 -3.45 -23.51
CA PHE A 158 -10.92 -4.91 -23.68
C PHE A 158 -12.26 -5.66 -23.52
N GLY A 159 -13.31 -5.02 -23.03
CA GLY A 159 -14.61 -5.65 -22.73
C GLY A 159 -14.60 -6.50 -21.47
N SER A 160 -13.49 -6.54 -20.75
CA SER A 160 -13.28 -7.36 -19.54
C SER A 160 -13.43 -6.55 -18.26
N ARG A 161 -13.86 -7.18 -17.19
CA ARG A 161 -13.98 -6.59 -15.85
C ARG A 161 -12.81 -7.09 -15.00
N ILE A 162 -12.06 -6.18 -14.41
CA ILE A 162 -10.99 -6.53 -13.46
C ILE A 162 -11.57 -6.48 -12.04
N PRO A 163 -11.73 -7.61 -11.34
CA PRO A 163 -12.16 -7.62 -9.94
C PRO A 163 -11.16 -6.90 -9.05
N ILE A 164 -11.64 -6.15 -8.06
CA ILE A 164 -10.78 -5.38 -7.17
C ILE A 164 -11.13 -5.61 -5.70
N ALA A 165 -10.12 -5.99 -4.90
CA ALA A 165 -10.20 -5.98 -3.45
C ALA A 165 -9.60 -4.67 -2.90
N ILE A 166 -10.37 -3.91 -2.13
CA ILE A 166 -9.95 -2.65 -1.53
C ILE A 166 -9.67 -2.87 -0.05
N MET A 167 -8.39 -2.76 0.33
CA MET A 167 -7.98 -2.81 1.72
C MET A 167 -8.22 -1.47 2.39
N THR A 168 -9.03 -1.47 3.44
CA THR A 168 -9.27 -0.33 4.31
C THR A 168 -8.59 -0.53 5.67
N SER A 169 -8.77 0.38 6.59
CA SER A 169 -8.42 0.23 8.01
C SER A 169 -9.65 0.51 8.87
N ALA A 170 -9.65 0.10 10.13
CA ALA A 170 -10.74 0.38 11.06
C ALA A 170 -11.13 1.87 11.10
N ALA A 171 -10.14 2.75 10.93
CA ALA A 171 -10.35 4.20 10.93
C ALA A 171 -10.92 4.76 9.61
N THR A 172 -10.79 4.03 8.49
CA THR A 172 -11.17 4.55 7.16
C THR A 172 -12.29 3.75 6.49
N ASP A 173 -12.62 2.55 6.97
CA ASP A 173 -13.54 1.62 6.29
C ASP A 173 -14.92 2.23 6.01
N THR A 174 -15.60 2.70 7.05
CA THR A 174 -16.95 3.28 6.89
C THR A 174 -16.95 4.48 5.93
N ALA A 175 -16.00 5.40 6.10
CA ALA A 175 -15.93 6.60 5.25
C ALA A 175 -15.57 6.25 3.79
N THR A 176 -14.69 5.24 3.57
CA THR A 176 -14.33 4.77 2.24
C THR A 176 -15.50 4.12 1.53
N ARG A 177 -16.23 3.23 2.21
CA ARG A 177 -17.43 2.58 1.65
C ARG A 177 -18.53 3.58 1.31
N THR A 178 -18.79 4.54 2.21
CA THR A 178 -19.78 5.60 1.99
C THR A 178 -19.41 6.42 0.75
N PHE A 179 -18.17 6.91 0.68
CA PHE A 179 -17.69 7.68 -0.47
C PHE A 179 -17.84 6.91 -1.78
N LEU A 180 -17.37 5.66 -1.84
CA LEU A 180 -17.42 4.87 -3.07
C LEU A 180 -18.87 4.54 -3.49
N THR A 181 -19.77 4.32 -2.53
CA THR A 181 -21.20 4.12 -2.81
C THR A 181 -21.81 5.39 -3.40
N GLU A 182 -21.55 6.56 -2.79
CA GLU A 182 -22.06 7.86 -3.27
C GLU A 182 -21.47 8.24 -4.64
N ALA A 183 -20.21 7.88 -4.89
CA ALA A 183 -19.53 8.07 -6.17
C ALA A 183 -19.89 6.99 -7.21
N ASN A 184 -20.91 6.17 -6.97
CA ASN A 184 -21.27 5.05 -7.84
C ASN A 184 -20.06 4.21 -8.24
N PHE A 185 -19.21 3.90 -7.25
CA PHE A 185 -17.98 3.09 -7.37
C PHE A 185 -17.02 3.56 -8.47
N CYS A 186 -17.00 4.85 -8.75
CA CYS A 186 -16.19 5.46 -9.82
C CYS A 186 -16.41 4.80 -11.19
N GLY A 187 -17.62 4.33 -11.46
CA GLY A 187 -18.01 3.67 -12.72
C GLY A 187 -17.80 2.16 -12.77
N LEU A 188 -17.31 1.54 -11.70
CA LEU A 188 -17.23 0.09 -11.58
C LEU A 188 -18.57 -0.52 -11.15
N ASP A 189 -18.79 -1.80 -11.44
CA ASP A 189 -19.95 -2.54 -10.94
C ASP A 189 -19.74 -2.90 -9.47
N ALA A 190 -20.79 -2.82 -8.63
CA ALA A 190 -20.66 -3.06 -7.20
C ALA A 190 -20.18 -4.49 -6.84
N ASP A 191 -20.55 -5.49 -7.65
CA ASP A 191 -20.14 -6.89 -7.51
C ASP A 191 -18.68 -7.16 -7.95
N GLN A 192 -18.04 -6.17 -8.60
CA GLN A 192 -16.64 -6.18 -8.98
C GLN A 192 -15.72 -5.81 -7.79
N ILE A 193 -16.28 -5.34 -6.67
CA ILE A 193 -15.52 -4.77 -5.56
C ILE A 193 -15.68 -5.63 -4.31
N PHE A 194 -14.58 -6.06 -3.75
CA PHE A 194 -14.48 -6.71 -2.46
C PHE A 194 -13.79 -5.77 -1.45
N PHE A 195 -14.38 -5.59 -0.28
CA PHE A 195 -13.76 -4.79 0.79
C PHE A 195 -13.26 -5.67 1.92
N PHE A 196 -12.05 -5.40 2.37
CA PHE A 196 -11.50 -6.02 3.57
C PHE A 196 -10.73 -5.00 4.41
N CYS A 197 -10.61 -5.27 5.70
CA CYS A 197 -9.93 -4.37 6.63
C CYS A 197 -8.58 -4.97 7.00
N GLN A 198 -7.51 -4.16 6.95
CA GLN A 198 -6.19 -4.59 7.43
C GLN A 198 -6.21 -4.88 8.94
N GLY A 199 -5.34 -5.77 9.38
CA GLY A 199 -5.14 -6.11 10.78
C GLY A 199 -4.54 -4.96 11.59
N ASN A 200 -4.61 -5.12 12.91
CA ASN A 200 -3.98 -4.22 13.85
C ASN A 200 -3.12 -5.03 14.82
N LEU A 201 -2.00 -4.46 15.23
CA LEU A 201 -1.14 -5.01 16.28
C LEU A 201 -1.11 -4.06 17.49
N PRO A 202 -1.13 -4.60 18.71
CA PRO A 202 -0.98 -3.79 19.91
C PRO A 202 0.37 -3.07 19.95
N ALA A 203 0.36 -1.85 20.49
CA ALA A 203 1.58 -1.14 20.82
C ALA A 203 2.09 -1.57 22.21
N VAL A 204 3.39 -1.77 22.33
CA VAL A 204 4.02 -2.14 23.60
C VAL A 204 4.89 -1.00 24.13
N ASP A 205 4.90 -0.85 25.46
CA ASP A 205 5.77 0.10 26.15
C ASP A 205 7.25 -0.27 25.92
N ALA A 206 8.06 0.71 25.53
CA ALA A 206 9.45 0.46 25.15
C ALA A 206 10.35 0.06 26.34
N ALA A 207 9.95 0.39 27.57
CA ALA A 207 10.74 0.09 28.77
C ALA A 207 10.34 -1.23 29.42
N THR A 208 9.07 -1.63 29.34
CA THR A 208 8.52 -2.78 30.04
C THR A 208 8.11 -3.94 29.14
N GLY A 209 7.89 -3.69 27.84
CA GLY A 209 7.33 -4.66 26.90
C GLY A 209 5.83 -4.93 27.11
N SER A 210 5.17 -4.20 28.01
CA SER A 210 3.76 -4.39 28.32
C SER A 210 2.87 -3.66 27.33
N LEU A 211 1.66 -4.18 27.08
CA LEU A 211 0.65 -3.55 26.22
C LEU A 211 0.19 -2.20 26.81
N LEU A 212 -0.15 -1.27 25.95
CA LEU A 212 -0.65 0.05 26.36
C LEU A 212 -2.17 0.15 26.17
N LEU A 213 -2.84 0.95 27.00
CA LEU A 213 -4.22 1.39 26.80
C LEU A 213 -4.20 2.82 26.23
N ASP A 214 -5.00 3.13 25.22
CA ASP A 214 -5.22 4.50 24.73
C ASP A 214 -6.48 5.15 25.33
N THR A 215 -7.45 4.33 25.74
CA THR A 215 -8.55 4.70 26.65
C THR A 215 -8.63 3.68 27.78
N CYS A 216 -9.46 3.94 28.81
CA CYS A 216 -9.59 2.98 29.93
C CYS A 216 -10.19 1.62 29.51
N ASP A 217 -10.82 1.54 28.36
CA ASP A 217 -11.53 0.40 27.81
C ASP A 217 -11.02 -0.06 26.43
N HIS A 218 -9.84 0.45 26.01
CA HIS A 218 -9.29 0.10 24.71
C HIS A 218 -7.76 -0.04 24.75
N VAL A 219 -7.25 -1.15 24.21
CA VAL A 219 -5.81 -1.39 24.00
C VAL A 219 -5.32 -0.52 22.84
N ALA A 220 -4.22 0.18 23.04
CA ALA A 220 -3.59 0.97 22.00
C ALA A 220 -3.10 0.06 20.87
N VAL A 221 -3.69 0.20 19.69
CA VAL A 221 -3.33 -0.59 18.52
C VAL A 221 -2.82 0.30 17.38
N ALA A 222 -2.10 -0.28 16.45
CA ALA A 222 -1.69 0.35 15.21
C ALA A 222 -1.92 -0.61 14.05
N PRO A 223 -2.18 -0.11 12.84
CA PRO A 223 -2.18 -0.95 11.65
C PRO A 223 -0.91 -1.80 11.57
N ASP A 224 -1.09 -3.06 11.19
CA ASP A 224 -0.01 -4.07 11.13
C ASP A 224 0.89 -3.94 9.88
N GLY A 225 0.79 -2.81 9.18
CA GLY A 225 1.56 -2.52 7.97
C GLY A 225 0.90 -3.09 6.70
N HIS A 226 1.45 -2.70 5.55
CA HIS A 226 0.89 -3.15 4.27
C HIS A 226 1.16 -4.64 3.98
N GLY A 227 2.03 -5.31 4.71
CA GLY A 227 2.24 -6.76 4.64
C GLY A 227 1.14 -7.56 5.33
N GLY A 228 0.42 -6.96 6.30
CA GLY A 228 -0.80 -7.55 6.87
C GLY A 228 -1.93 -7.77 5.85
N MET A 229 -1.81 -7.15 4.66
CA MET A 229 -2.73 -7.29 3.54
C MET A 229 -3.00 -8.76 3.18
N PHE A 230 -1.96 -9.59 3.10
CA PHE A 230 -2.14 -11.00 2.72
C PHE A 230 -2.98 -11.76 3.74
N GLN A 231 -2.63 -11.65 5.02
CA GLN A 231 -3.37 -12.32 6.08
C GLN A 231 -4.82 -11.85 6.11
N SER A 232 -5.05 -10.54 6.06
CA SER A 232 -6.40 -9.98 6.08
C SER A 232 -7.22 -10.35 4.84
N LEU A 233 -6.60 -10.42 3.66
CA LEU A 233 -7.26 -10.87 2.43
C LEU A 233 -7.72 -12.33 2.55
N ILE A 234 -6.86 -13.20 3.09
CA ILE A 234 -7.15 -14.62 3.30
C ILE A 234 -8.26 -14.78 4.33
N GLU A 235 -8.12 -14.18 5.52
CA GLU A 235 -9.09 -14.31 6.62
C GLU A 235 -10.48 -13.76 6.28
N SER A 236 -10.54 -12.73 5.42
CA SER A 236 -11.80 -12.17 4.95
C SER A 236 -12.46 -12.99 3.83
N GLY A 237 -11.81 -14.03 3.30
CA GLY A 237 -12.27 -14.79 2.15
C GLY A 237 -12.03 -14.12 0.79
N GLY A 238 -11.21 -13.06 0.76
CA GLY A 238 -10.93 -12.31 -0.46
C GLY A 238 -10.14 -13.10 -1.49
N LEU A 239 -9.23 -14.00 -1.05
CA LEU A 239 -8.50 -14.86 -1.96
C LEU A 239 -9.43 -15.87 -2.65
N ASP A 240 -10.35 -16.48 -1.90
CA ASP A 240 -11.39 -17.36 -2.44
C ASP A 240 -12.33 -16.63 -3.41
N TRP A 241 -12.64 -15.36 -3.10
CA TRP A 241 -13.44 -14.52 -3.98
C TRP A 241 -12.73 -14.26 -5.31
N PHE A 242 -11.43 -13.96 -5.32
CA PHE A 242 -10.66 -13.83 -6.56
C PHE A 242 -10.61 -15.12 -7.37
N ARG A 243 -10.47 -16.27 -6.71
CA ARG A 243 -10.50 -17.57 -7.37
C ARG A 243 -11.85 -17.86 -8.06
N GLN A 244 -12.96 -17.47 -7.41
CA GLN A 244 -14.31 -17.56 -8.02
C GLN A 244 -14.47 -16.64 -9.24
N GLN A 245 -13.62 -15.63 -9.39
CA GLN A 245 -13.56 -14.75 -10.56
C GLN A 245 -12.51 -15.22 -11.60
N ASP A 246 -11.96 -16.42 -11.48
CA ASP A 246 -10.90 -16.97 -12.33
C ASP A 246 -9.62 -16.13 -12.42
N CYS A 247 -9.33 -15.30 -11.41
CA CYS A 247 -8.11 -14.52 -11.35
C CYS A 247 -6.89 -15.41 -11.07
N ARG A 248 -5.92 -15.42 -11.98
CA ARG A 248 -4.66 -16.15 -11.84
C ARG A 248 -3.52 -15.27 -11.34
N THR A 249 -3.55 -14.01 -11.73
CA THR A 249 -2.56 -12.99 -11.34
C THR A 249 -3.25 -11.88 -10.54
N LEU A 250 -2.75 -11.56 -9.35
CA LEU A 250 -3.25 -10.47 -8.52
C LEU A 250 -2.23 -9.34 -8.46
N VAL A 251 -2.63 -8.13 -8.81
CA VAL A 251 -1.73 -6.97 -8.81
C VAL A 251 -2.06 -6.04 -7.66
N SER A 252 -1.11 -5.87 -6.74
CA SER A 252 -1.24 -4.94 -5.63
C SER A 252 -0.62 -3.58 -5.94
N PHE A 253 -1.26 -2.51 -5.46
CA PHE A 253 -0.78 -1.13 -5.58
C PHE A 253 -1.35 -0.24 -4.49
N GLN A 254 -0.73 0.93 -4.30
CA GLN A 254 -1.09 1.85 -3.22
C GLN A 254 -1.97 3.00 -3.71
N VAL A 255 -2.89 3.45 -2.87
CA VAL A 255 -3.83 4.55 -3.17
C VAL A 255 -3.16 5.91 -3.33
N ASP A 256 -1.91 6.07 -2.91
CA ASP A 256 -1.23 7.36 -2.90
C ASP A 256 -0.49 7.73 -4.19
N ASN A 257 -0.39 6.81 -5.14
CA ASN A 257 0.27 7.07 -6.42
C ASN A 257 -0.73 7.14 -7.58
N PRO A 258 -1.21 8.33 -7.97
CA PRO A 258 -2.18 8.47 -9.06
C PRO A 258 -1.60 8.19 -10.46
N LEU A 259 -0.27 8.11 -10.64
CA LEU A 259 0.37 7.65 -11.87
C LEU A 259 0.60 6.13 -11.92
N ALA A 260 0.21 5.38 -10.87
CA ALA A 260 0.37 3.94 -10.86
C ALA A 260 -0.33 3.29 -12.05
N LYS A 261 0.40 2.43 -12.76
CA LYS A 261 -0.12 1.61 -13.88
C LYS A 261 0.01 0.12 -13.53
N PRO A 262 -0.77 -0.39 -12.56
CA PRO A 262 -0.66 -1.78 -12.12
C PRO A 262 -1.01 -2.77 -13.23
N PHE A 263 -1.85 -2.38 -14.17
CA PHE A 263 -2.30 -3.18 -15.31
C PHE A 263 -1.68 -2.73 -16.63
N ASP A 264 -0.43 -2.22 -16.59
CA ASP A 264 0.35 -2.02 -17.81
C ASP A 264 0.50 -3.38 -18.53
N PRO A 265 0.11 -3.48 -19.82
CA PRO A 265 0.12 -4.76 -20.52
C PRO A 265 1.53 -5.35 -20.66
N GLU A 266 2.56 -4.51 -20.83
CA GLU A 266 3.93 -5.00 -20.95
C GLU A 266 4.45 -5.53 -19.61
N PHE A 267 4.10 -4.91 -18.48
CA PHE A 267 4.40 -5.40 -17.14
C PHE A 267 3.76 -6.79 -16.88
N LEU A 268 2.46 -6.90 -17.14
CA LEU A 268 1.74 -8.17 -17.00
C LEU A 268 2.33 -9.24 -17.95
N GLY A 269 2.68 -8.84 -19.14
CA GLY A 269 3.28 -9.75 -20.11
C GLY A 269 4.64 -10.28 -19.68
N HIS A 270 5.51 -9.44 -19.15
CA HIS A 270 6.80 -9.89 -18.59
C HIS A 270 6.58 -10.86 -17.42
N HIS A 271 5.63 -10.57 -16.52
CA HIS A 271 5.27 -11.46 -15.42
C HIS A 271 4.87 -12.85 -15.94
N LEU A 272 3.97 -12.91 -16.91
CA LEU A 272 3.44 -14.16 -17.47
C LEU A 272 4.45 -14.95 -18.30
N LEU A 273 5.29 -14.25 -19.10
CA LEU A 273 6.29 -14.91 -19.94
C LEU A 273 7.47 -15.46 -19.13
N SER A 274 7.76 -14.83 -18.00
CA SER A 274 8.80 -15.30 -17.08
C SER A 274 8.30 -16.40 -16.14
N GLU A 275 7.02 -16.76 -16.20
CA GLU A 275 6.39 -17.72 -15.27
C GLU A 275 6.74 -17.41 -13.81
N SER A 276 6.76 -16.11 -13.47
CA SER A 276 7.22 -15.66 -12.16
C SER A 276 6.14 -15.79 -11.10
N SER A 277 6.49 -16.30 -9.92
CA SER A 277 5.60 -16.32 -8.76
C SER A 277 5.26 -14.89 -8.29
N LEU A 278 6.23 -13.97 -8.48
CA LEU A 278 6.11 -12.56 -8.12
C LEU A 278 6.82 -11.68 -9.14
N SER A 279 6.22 -10.54 -9.49
CA SER A 279 6.90 -9.48 -10.23
C SER A 279 6.73 -8.14 -9.53
N THR A 280 7.72 -7.25 -9.67
CA THR A 280 7.69 -5.93 -9.05
C THR A 280 8.09 -4.83 -10.02
N GLN A 281 7.39 -3.68 -9.94
CA GLN A 281 7.83 -2.49 -10.65
C GLN A 281 8.82 -1.69 -9.81
N VAL A 282 9.85 -1.19 -10.47
CA VAL A 282 10.89 -0.34 -9.87
C VAL A 282 11.13 0.89 -10.71
N ILE A 283 11.67 1.94 -10.07
CA ILE A 283 12.17 3.14 -10.73
C ILE A 283 13.68 3.26 -10.48
N PRO A 284 14.43 3.90 -11.40
CA PRO A 284 15.83 4.18 -11.14
C PRO A 284 15.99 5.21 -10.02
N LYS A 285 16.57 4.78 -8.89
CA LYS A 285 17.02 5.66 -7.81
C LYS A 285 18.24 6.44 -8.29
N LEU A 286 18.19 7.77 -8.27
CA LEU A 286 19.24 8.65 -8.78
C LEU A 286 20.11 9.21 -7.67
N ASP A 287 19.52 9.45 -6.50
CA ASP A 287 20.19 10.03 -5.33
C ASP A 287 20.24 8.98 -4.20
N PRO A 288 21.43 8.73 -3.60
CA PRO A 288 21.57 7.86 -2.44
C PRO A 288 20.64 8.21 -1.26
N GLU A 289 20.28 9.48 -1.12
CA GLU A 289 19.43 10.00 -0.04
C GLU A 289 17.92 9.78 -0.28
N GLU A 290 17.51 9.29 -1.45
CA GLU A 290 16.10 8.99 -1.72
C GLU A 290 15.59 7.91 -0.77
N ARG A 291 14.47 8.20 -0.11
CA ARG A 291 13.85 7.34 0.89
C ARG A 291 12.89 6.33 0.23
N VAL A 292 13.48 5.41 -0.51
CA VAL A 292 12.79 4.31 -1.19
C VAL A 292 13.54 3.00 -0.91
N GLY A 293 12.82 1.94 -0.56
CA GLY A 293 13.38 0.60 -0.45
C GLY A 293 13.87 0.11 -1.81
N VAL A 294 15.00 -0.56 -1.85
CA VAL A 294 15.63 -1.00 -3.10
C VAL A 294 15.56 -2.51 -3.26
N VAL A 295 15.23 -2.97 -4.45
CA VAL A 295 15.27 -4.39 -4.80
C VAL A 295 16.73 -4.79 -5.00
N ALA A 296 17.13 -5.87 -4.35
CA ALA A 296 18.47 -6.44 -4.41
C ALA A 296 18.40 -7.96 -4.48
N GLU A 297 19.45 -8.56 -5.00
CA GLU A 297 19.61 -9.99 -5.12
C GLU A 297 20.86 -10.45 -4.38
N SER A 298 20.72 -11.49 -3.56
CA SER A 298 21.81 -12.13 -2.83
C SER A 298 21.59 -13.63 -2.81
N ASP A 299 22.59 -14.39 -3.23
CA ASP A 299 22.54 -15.87 -3.28
C ASP A 299 21.32 -16.43 -4.04
N GLY A 300 20.91 -15.75 -5.13
CA GLY A 300 19.74 -16.11 -5.93
C GLY A 300 18.40 -15.77 -5.28
N VAL A 301 18.38 -15.06 -4.14
CA VAL A 301 17.16 -14.62 -3.45
C VAL A 301 16.96 -13.14 -3.67
N THR A 302 15.81 -12.77 -4.23
CA THR A 302 15.40 -11.37 -4.39
C THR A 302 14.73 -10.87 -3.12
N ARG A 303 15.09 -9.65 -2.70
CA ARG A 303 14.53 -9.00 -1.51
C ARG A 303 14.49 -7.49 -1.68
N ILE A 304 13.76 -6.80 -0.82
CA ILE A 304 13.87 -5.35 -0.68
C ILE A 304 14.69 -5.02 0.57
N ILE A 305 15.67 -4.13 0.38
CA ILE A 305 16.44 -3.53 1.47
C ILE A 305 15.84 -2.14 1.70
N GLU A 306 15.32 -1.91 2.91
CA GLU A 306 14.79 -0.60 3.27
C GLU A 306 15.91 0.46 3.29
N TYR A 307 15.57 1.69 2.90
CA TYR A 307 16.55 2.80 2.90
C TYR A 307 17.16 3.08 4.28
N SER A 308 16.45 2.74 5.36
CA SER A 308 16.94 2.84 6.74
C SER A 308 17.96 1.77 7.10
N ASP A 309 17.98 0.68 6.37
CA ASP A 309 18.83 -0.48 6.62
C ASP A 309 20.04 -0.53 5.66
N LEU A 310 20.02 0.31 4.62
CA LEU A 310 21.13 0.43 3.67
C LEU A 310 22.17 1.44 4.19
N PRO A 311 23.41 1.00 4.53
CA PRO A 311 24.46 1.89 4.98
C PRO A 311 24.81 2.97 3.94
N GLN A 312 25.04 4.20 4.37
CA GLN A 312 25.22 5.35 3.47
C GLN A 312 26.40 5.18 2.49
N ASN A 313 27.50 4.57 2.93
CA ASN A 313 28.65 4.27 2.07
C ASN A 313 28.26 3.29 0.95
N ILE A 314 27.48 2.26 1.25
CA ILE A 314 26.99 1.26 0.29
C ILE A 314 25.92 1.89 -0.62
N ALA A 315 25.02 2.71 -0.07
CA ALA A 315 23.99 3.41 -0.85
C ALA A 315 24.58 4.32 -1.94
N ALA A 316 25.77 4.88 -1.71
CA ALA A 316 26.46 5.77 -2.65
C ALA A 316 27.33 5.03 -3.69
N GLU A 317 27.50 3.71 -3.59
CA GLU A 317 28.26 2.93 -4.55
C GLU A 317 27.65 3.00 -5.95
N ARG A 318 28.51 3.03 -6.98
CA ARG A 318 28.07 3.12 -8.37
C ARG A 318 28.63 1.98 -9.22
N LEU A 319 27.81 1.57 -10.18
CA LEU A 319 28.19 0.64 -11.23
C LEU A 319 29.10 1.32 -12.26
N LEU A 320 29.69 0.55 -13.15
CA LEU A 320 30.57 1.05 -14.23
C LEU A 320 29.84 2.01 -15.20
N ASP A 321 28.54 1.90 -15.34
CA ASP A 321 27.70 2.79 -16.16
C ASP A 321 27.30 4.09 -15.45
N GLY A 322 27.73 4.29 -14.20
CA GLY A 322 27.46 5.48 -13.39
C GLY A 322 26.17 5.42 -12.59
N ARG A 323 25.29 4.44 -12.79
CA ARG A 323 24.11 4.23 -11.96
C ARG A 323 24.50 3.83 -10.53
N LEU A 324 23.64 4.11 -9.56
CA LEU A 324 23.82 3.56 -8.21
C LEU A 324 23.84 2.03 -8.28
N ARG A 325 24.65 1.36 -7.44
CA ARG A 325 24.64 -0.09 -7.31
C ARG A 325 23.24 -0.58 -6.92
N PHE A 326 22.59 0.08 -5.99
CA PHE A 326 21.23 -0.18 -5.55
C PHE A 326 20.26 0.80 -6.19
N PHE A 327 20.12 0.73 -7.52
CA PHE A 327 19.30 1.66 -8.30
C PHE A 327 17.82 1.31 -8.33
N ALA A 328 17.45 0.03 -8.13
CA ALA A 328 16.10 -0.48 -8.35
C ALA A 328 15.15 -0.12 -7.20
N GLY A 329 14.65 1.12 -7.17
CA GLY A 329 13.74 1.63 -6.15
C GLY A 329 12.33 1.05 -6.31
N SER A 330 11.81 0.34 -5.30
CA SER A 330 10.46 -0.23 -5.33
C SER A 330 9.39 0.85 -5.21
N ILE A 331 8.39 0.80 -6.09
CA ILE A 331 7.24 1.72 -6.07
C ILE A 331 5.97 1.10 -5.48
N GLY A 332 6.08 -0.11 -4.91
CA GLY A 332 4.97 -0.79 -4.24
C GLY A 332 3.89 -1.30 -5.20
N ILE A 333 4.27 -1.62 -6.44
CA ILE A 333 3.41 -2.32 -7.41
C ILE A 333 3.97 -3.71 -7.60
N HIS A 334 3.17 -4.73 -7.24
CA HIS A 334 3.59 -6.13 -7.30
C HIS A 334 2.50 -6.97 -7.95
N ALA A 335 2.89 -7.85 -8.87
CA ALA A 335 2.03 -8.90 -9.42
C ALA A 335 2.40 -10.24 -8.75
N PHE A 336 1.40 -11.00 -8.38
CA PHE A 336 1.53 -12.30 -7.72
C PHE A 336 0.71 -13.33 -8.47
N GLU A 337 1.24 -14.52 -8.67
CA GLU A 337 0.41 -15.66 -9.02
C GLU A 337 -0.49 -16.04 -7.84
N THR A 338 -1.77 -16.29 -8.11
CA THR A 338 -2.74 -16.64 -7.05
C THR A 338 -2.33 -17.91 -6.32
N GLU A 339 -1.79 -18.91 -7.03
CA GLU A 339 -1.27 -20.15 -6.44
C GLU A 339 -0.12 -19.89 -5.45
N PHE A 340 0.75 -18.92 -5.73
CA PHE A 340 1.81 -18.53 -4.81
C PHE A 340 1.24 -17.98 -3.49
N LEU A 341 0.22 -17.12 -3.56
CA LEU A 341 -0.46 -16.60 -2.37
C LEU A 341 -1.21 -17.70 -1.59
N GLU A 342 -1.81 -18.65 -2.28
CA GLU A 342 -2.42 -19.84 -1.66
C GLU A 342 -1.37 -20.72 -0.96
N GLY A 343 -0.18 -20.86 -1.54
CA GLY A 343 0.96 -21.53 -0.92
C GLY A 343 1.38 -20.86 0.40
N ILE A 344 1.48 -19.52 0.43
CA ILE A 344 1.77 -18.76 1.64
C ILE A 344 0.67 -18.98 2.68
N ALA A 345 -0.60 -18.88 2.29
CA ALA A 345 -1.75 -19.09 3.16
C ALA A 345 -1.73 -20.49 3.82
N SER A 346 -1.41 -21.50 3.02
CA SER A 346 -1.39 -22.91 3.47
C SER A 346 -0.20 -23.23 4.38
N SER A 347 0.92 -22.55 4.18
CA SER A 347 2.16 -22.79 4.96
C SER A 347 2.09 -22.25 6.38
N GLN A 348 1.07 -21.47 6.75
CA GLN A 348 0.98 -20.71 7.99
C GLN A 348 2.20 -19.81 8.25
N ALA A 349 3.01 -19.54 7.22
CA ALA A 349 4.15 -18.65 7.32
C ALA A 349 3.65 -17.21 7.54
N ARG A 350 4.08 -16.61 8.64
CA ARG A 350 3.86 -15.19 8.89
C ARG A 350 5.03 -14.40 8.38
N LEU A 351 4.75 -13.29 7.71
CA LEU A 351 5.79 -12.35 7.31
C LEU A 351 6.50 -11.79 8.56
N PRO A 352 7.80 -11.49 8.46
CA PRO A 352 8.56 -10.94 9.58
C PRO A 352 7.96 -9.62 10.07
N LEU A 353 8.11 -9.35 11.36
CA LEU A 353 7.71 -8.10 11.98
C LEU A 353 8.88 -7.11 11.95
N HIS A 354 8.59 -5.89 11.58
CA HIS A 354 9.48 -4.74 11.68
C HIS A 354 9.07 -3.86 12.84
N ILE A 355 10.04 -3.29 13.56
CA ILE A 355 9.80 -2.49 14.76
C ILE A 355 9.98 -1.02 14.47
N ALA A 356 9.01 -0.19 14.87
CA ALA A 356 9.09 1.26 14.82
C ALA A 356 8.94 1.87 16.22
N HIS A 357 9.98 2.57 16.72
CA HIS A 357 9.91 3.30 17.98
C HIS A 357 9.17 4.62 17.78
N LYS A 358 8.01 4.78 18.42
CA LYS A 358 7.06 5.87 18.19
C LYS A 358 6.55 6.48 19.49
N LYS A 359 6.01 7.72 19.37
CA LYS A 359 5.21 8.32 20.43
C LYS A 359 3.81 7.75 20.37
N VAL A 360 3.38 7.08 21.42
CA VAL A 360 2.03 6.49 21.53
C VAL A 360 1.38 7.06 22.79
N PRO A 361 0.29 7.82 22.65
CA PRO A 361 -0.51 8.26 23.79
C PRO A 361 -1.01 7.05 24.57
N PHE A 362 -1.05 7.15 25.89
CA PHE A 362 -1.48 6.04 26.74
C PHE A 362 -2.19 6.51 28.02
N ILE A 363 -2.95 5.61 28.63
CA ILE A 363 -3.62 5.85 29.92
C ILE A 363 -2.71 5.45 31.08
N ASP A 364 -2.47 6.37 32.00
CA ASP A 364 -1.70 6.08 33.22
C ASP A 364 -2.52 5.30 34.26
N LYS A 365 -1.85 4.83 35.32
CA LYS A 365 -2.49 4.07 36.44
C LYS A 365 -3.63 4.85 37.13
N LYS A 366 -3.73 6.16 36.91
CA LYS A 366 -4.79 7.00 37.47
C LYS A 366 -5.95 7.21 36.49
N GLY A 367 -5.88 6.64 35.29
CA GLY A 367 -6.89 6.80 34.22
C GLY A 367 -6.77 8.11 33.43
N ARG A 368 -5.60 8.76 33.44
CA ARG A 368 -5.37 10.01 32.71
C ARG A 368 -4.62 9.74 31.40
N LEU A 369 -5.05 10.39 30.34
CA LEU A 369 -4.34 10.35 29.06
C LEU A 369 -2.98 11.08 29.18
N VAL A 370 -1.92 10.39 28.86
CA VAL A 370 -0.54 10.91 28.79
C VAL A 370 -0.15 11.06 27.34
N GLN A 371 0.30 12.27 26.97
CA GLN A 371 0.87 12.57 25.65
C GLN A 371 2.40 12.58 25.77
N PRO A 372 3.11 11.59 25.25
CA PRO A 372 4.56 11.49 25.42
C PRO A 372 5.29 12.56 24.59
N SER A 373 6.30 13.20 25.18
CA SER A 373 7.16 14.17 24.50
C SER A 373 8.24 13.51 23.61
N ALA A 374 8.61 12.25 23.92
CA ALA A 374 9.58 11.44 23.20
C ALA A 374 8.96 10.06 22.83
N PRO A 375 9.55 9.29 21.90
CA PRO A 375 9.14 7.91 21.64
C PRO A 375 9.15 7.10 22.94
N ASN A 376 8.04 6.39 23.20
CA ASN A 376 7.80 5.63 24.44
C ASN A 376 7.32 4.21 24.19
N ALA A 377 7.00 3.88 22.96
CA ALA A 377 6.44 2.56 22.63
C ALA A 377 6.94 2.04 21.29
N PHE A 378 6.89 0.74 21.13
CA PHE A 378 7.12 0.05 19.89
C PHE A 378 5.79 -0.26 19.20
N LYS A 379 5.75 0.02 17.88
CA LYS A 379 4.73 -0.45 16.94
C LYS A 379 5.36 -1.47 16.03
N PHE A 380 4.56 -2.42 15.58
CA PHE A 380 5.00 -3.52 14.73
C PHE A 380 4.27 -3.44 13.40
N GLU A 381 5.02 -3.65 12.32
CA GLU A 381 4.49 -3.60 10.96
C GLU A 381 5.07 -4.77 10.17
N ARG A 382 4.28 -5.32 9.24
CA ARG A 382 4.74 -6.24 8.20
C ARG A 382 4.82 -5.52 6.88
N PHE A 383 5.76 -5.91 6.05
CA PHE A 383 5.88 -5.33 4.73
C PHE A 383 5.54 -6.36 3.65
N ILE A 384 4.77 -5.94 2.63
CA ILE A 384 4.33 -6.79 1.54
C ILE A 384 5.51 -7.43 0.79
N PHE A 385 6.62 -6.72 0.70
CA PHE A 385 7.79 -7.17 -0.01
C PHE A 385 8.61 -8.24 0.73
N ASP A 386 8.35 -8.47 2.01
CA ASP A 386 8.96 -9.59 2.75
C ASP A 386 8.50 -10.96 2.22
N VAL A 387 7.52 -10.96 1.34
CA VAL A 387 7.10 -12.16 0.60
C VAL A 387 8.07 -12.53 -0.54
N MET A 388 8.88 -11.57 -1.04
CA MET A 388 9.80 -11.82 -2.16
C MET A 388 10.78 -12.98 -1.92
N PRO A 389 11.42 -13.10 -0.73
CA PRO A 389 12.30 -14.24 -0.45
C PRO A 389 11.62 -15.61 -0.42
N LEU A 390 10.29 -15.65 -0.39
CA LEU A 390 9.50 -16.88 -0.42
C LEU A 390 9.09 -17.29 -1.84
N ALA A 391 9.32 -16.42 -2.82
CA ALA A 391 8.97 -16.68 -4.22
C ALA A 391 10.07 -17.52 -4.90
N ASP A 392 9.66 -18.53 -5.67
CA ASP A 392 10.58 -19.36 -6.45
C ASP A 392 11.28 -18.56 -7.55
N SER A 393 10.59 -17.54 -8.07
CA SER A 393 11.12 -16.64 -9.10
C SER A 393 10.53 -15.23 -8.95
N VAL A 394 11.37 -14.21 -9.14
CA VAL A 394 10.97 -12.80 -9.10
C VAL A 394 11.40 -12.09 -10.37
N THR A 395 10.45 -11.47 -11.07
CA THR A 395 10.73 -10.59 -12.21
C THR A 395 10.69 -9.13 -11.79
N VAL A 396 11.76 -8.41 -12.11
CA VAL A 396 11.87 -6.97 -11.82
C VAL A 396 11.70 -6.18 -13.11
N VAL A 397 10.80 -5.18 -13.09
CA VAL A 397 10.47 -4.39 -14.27
C VAL A 397 10.66 -2.91 -13.96
N GLU A 398 11.61 -2.28 -14.66
CA GLU A 398 11.91 -0.85 -14.51
C GLU A 398 10.91 -0.01 -15.32
N VAL A 399 10.33 0.98 -14.68
CA VAL A 399 9.43 1.98 -15.29
C VAL A 399 10.06 3.37 -15.20
N ASP A 400 9.81 4.22 -16.20
CA ASP A 400 10.20 5.64 -16.13
C ASP A 400 9.41 6.32 -14.99
N PRO A 401 10.07 6.96 -14.02
CA PRO A 401 9.37 7.67 -12.94
C PRO A 401 8.32 8.65 -13.46
N ALA A 402 8.61 9.32 -14.57
CA ALA A 402 7.67 10.26 -15.18
C ALA A 402 6.38 9.60 -15.70
N GLU A 403 6.40 8.30 -15.97
CA GLU A 403 5.26 7.53 -16.48
C GLU A 403 4.49 6.77 -15.40
N GLY A 404 5.10 6.48 -14.23
CA GLY A 404 4.49 5.56 -13.27
C GLY A 404 4.58 5.96 -11.79
N PHE A 405 5.23 7.10 -11.44
CA PHE A 405 5.48 7.39 -10.03
C PHE A 405 5.37 8.87 -9.66
N ALA A 406 4.29 9.23 -9.00
CA ALA A 406 4.06 10.54 -8.40
C ALA A 406 3.31 10.40 -7.07
N PRO A 407 3.95 9.89 -6.01
CA PRO A 407 3.26 9.57 -4.77
C PRO A 407 2.88 10.83 -3.98
N LEU A 408 1.66 10.87 -3.46
CA LEU A 408 1.16 11.93 -2.59
C LEU A 408 1.45 11.58 -1.13
N LYS A 409 2.48 12.14 -0.50
CA LYS A 409 2.92 11.77 0.86
C LYS A 409 3.00 12.95 1.84
N ASN A 410 3.20 14.16 1.33
CA ASN A 410 3.51 15.34 2.13
C ASN A 410 2.41 16.42 2.02
N PRO A 411 2.30 17.32 3.02
CA PRO A 411 1.30 18.38 3.02
C PRO A 411 1.54 19.40 1.89
N PRO A 412 0.54 20.24 1.58
CA PRO A 412 0.69 21.36 0.66
C PRO A 412 1.91 22.22 0.98
N GLY A 413 2.62 22.66 -0.06
CA GLY A 413 3.84 23.48 0.08
C GLY A 413 5.13 22.71 0.37
N ALA A 414 5.09 21.40 0.59
CA ALA A 414 6.29 20.58 0.73
C ALA A 414 7.04 20.46 -0.62
N ALA A 415 8.36 20.43 -0.57
CA ALA A 415 9.22 20.40 -1.76
C ALA A 415 9.16 19.09 -2.57
N LYS A 416 8.69 17.99 -1.97
CA LYS A 416 8.53 16.68 -2.63
C LYS A 416 7.18 16.07 -2.21
N ASP A 417 6.58 15.30 -3.10
CA ASP A 417 5.39 14.48 -2.86
C ASP A 417 4.19 15.26 -2.30
N SER A 418 4.12 16.58 -2.53
CA SER A 418 3.01 17.44 -2.17
C SER A 418 1.91 17.42 -3.24
N PRO A 419 0.68 17.86 -2.93
CA PRO A 419 -0.39 17.93 -3.91
C PRO A 419 -0.02 18.73 -5.17
N GLU A 420 0.75 19.82 -5.01
CA GLU A 420 1.19 20.66 -6.12
C GLU A 420 2.15 19.90 -7.05
N ILE A 421 3.14 19.22 -6.47
CA ILE A 421 4.12 18.42 -7.23
C ILE A 421 3.43 17.27 -7.96
N VAL A 422 2.50 16.58 -7.31
CA VAL A 422 1.75 15.49 -7.95
C VAL A 422 0.87 16.01 -9.09
N ARG A 423 0.18 17.15 -8.93
CA ARG A 423 -0.60 17.77 -10.01
C ARG A 423 0.27 18.18 -11.19
N GLN A 424 1.46 18.73 -10.92
CA GLN A 424 2.43 19.04 -11.98
C GLN A 424 2.87 17.78 -12.73
N ALA A 425 3.13 16.67 -12.01
CA ALA A 425 3.48 15.40 -12.62
C ALA A 425 2.34 14.85 -13.51
N LEU A 426 1.09 14.90 -13.03
CA LEU A 426 -0.10 14.49 -13.82
C LEU A 426 -0.28 15.33 -15.07
N ASN A 427 -0.12 16.67 -14.98
CA ASN A 427 -0.19 17.56 -16.13
C ASN A 427 0.94 17.28 -17.13
N ALA A 428 2.17 17.14 -16.66
CA ALA A 428 3.33 16.82 -17.50
C ALA A 428 3.16 15.45 -18.20
N TYR A 429 2.61 14.47 -17.49
CA TYR A 429 2.24 13.17 -18.06
C TYR A 429 1.23 13.36 -19.21
N ALA A 430 0.14 14.08 -18.98
CA ALA A 430 -0.88 14.33 -19.98
C ALA A 430 -0.31 15.03 -21.24
N ILE A 431 0.52 16.06 -21.05
CA ILE A 431 1.17 16.79 -22.15
C ILE A 431 2.04 15.84 -22.99
N ARG A 432 2.91 15.04 -22.36
CA ARG A 432 3.79 14.10 -23.09
C ARG A 432 2.99 13.10 -23.94
N HIS A 433 1.89 12.56 -23.41
CA HIS A 433 1.05 11.62 -24.14
C HIS A 433 0.30 12.29 -25.31
N LEU A 434 -0.17 13.53 -25.15
CA LEU A 434 -0.77 14.31 -26.22
C LEU A 434 0.25 14.63 -27.33
N GLU A 435 1.48 15.01 -26.97
CA GLU A 435 2.55 15.29 -27.94
C GLU A 435 2.96 14.04 -28.73
N ARG A 436 2.97 12.84 -28.11
CA ARG A 436 3.22 11.56 -28.82
C ARG A 436 2.20 11.30 -29.95
N VAL A 437 0.97 11.77 -29.79
CA VAL A 437 -0.07 11.63 -30.81
C VAL A 437 -0.22 12.87 -31.70
N GLY A 438 0.72 13.83 -31.63
CA GLY A 438 0.78 15.00 -32.48
C GLY A 438 -0.12 16.16 -32.05
N ILE A 439 -0.59 16.16 -30.79
CA ILE A 439 -1.37 17.26 -30.22
C ILE A 439 -0.44 18.14 -29.38
N MET A 440 -0.32 19.42 -29.75
CA MET A 440 0.50 20.40 -29.04
C MET A 440 -0.31 21.12 -27.97
N VAL A 441 0.32 21.35 -26.81
CA VAL A 441 -0.31 22.13 -25.73
C VAL A 441 0.48 23.42 -25.50
N THR A 442 -0.23 24.56 -25.43
CA THR A 442 0.41 25.83 -25.11
C THR A 442 1.10 25.78 -23.75
N PRO A 443 2.36 26.21 -23.60
CA PRO A 443 3.04 26.23 -22.34
C PRO A 443 2.25 26.95 -21.23
N GLY A 444 2.17 26.34 -20.04
CA GLY A 444 1.44 26.89 -18.90
C GLY A 444 -0.06 26.56 -18.87
N ILE A 445 -0.56 25.81 -19.85
CA ILE A 445 -1.95 25.32 -19.85
C ILE A 445 -2.04 24.00 -19.09
N ASP A 446 -3.04 23.89 -18.23
CA ASP A 446 -3.38 22.65 -17.55
C ASP A 446 -4.22 21.75 -18.46
N VAL A 447 -3.78 20.51 -18.63
CA VAL A 447 -4.54 19.47 -19.33
C VAL A 447 -4.66 18.23 -18.43
N GLU A 448 -5.76 17.53 -18.59
CA GLU A 448 -6.08 16.36 -17.79
C GLU A 448 -6.57 15.24 -18.71
N LEU A 449 -6.00 14.03 -18.55
CA LEU A 449 -6.52 12.82 -19.18
C LEU A 449 -7.54 12.18 -18.24
N ASP A 450 -8.74 11.97 -18.72
CA ASP A 450 -9.78 11.27 -17.94
C ASP A 450 -9.45 9.79 -17.82
N ALA A 451 -9.01 9.38 -16.63
CA ALA A 451 -8.58 8.02 -16.33
C ALA A 451 -9.66 6.96 -16.58
N ALA A 452 -10.94 7.34 -16.55
CA ALA A 452 -12.05 6.41 -16.79
C ALA A 452 -12.31 6.17 -18.30
N SER A 453 -11.69 6.93 -19.19
CA SER A 453 -11.91 6.80 -20.63
C SER A 453 -10.63 6.61 -21.43
N ILE A 454 -9.47 6.99 -20.92
CA ILE A 454 -8.19 6.87 -21.61
C ILE A 454 -7.37 5.75 -20.95
N PHE A 455 -7.14 4.68 -21.67
CA PHE A 455 -6.30 3.57 -21.22
C PHE A 455 -4.84 3.72 -21.67
N ASP A 456 -4.64 4.00 -22.97
CA ASP A 456 -3.32 4.12 -23.60
C ASP A 456 -3.28 5.16 -24.72
N ASP A 457 -2.12 5.30 -25.37
CA ASP A 457 -1.92 6.23 -26.48
C ASP A 457 -2.77 5.87 -27.71
N GLU A 458 -3.29 4.65 -27.85
CA GLU A 458 -4.19 4.28 -28.95
C GLU A 458 -5.53 5.02 -28.82
N ASP A 459 -6.06 5.17 -27.58
CA ASP A 459 -7.27 5.97 -27.33
C ASP A 459 -7.03 7.44 -27.71
N LEU A 460 -5.86 7.97 -27.35
CA LEU A 460 -5.48 9.34 -27.73
C LEU A 460 -5.31 9.50 -29.25
N HIS A 461 -4.78 8.51 -29.96
CA HIS A 461 -4.71 8.51 -31.41
C HIS A 461 -6.10 8.56 -32.07
N LEU A 462 -7.07 7.82 -31.51
CA LEU A 462 -8.46 7.88 -32.03
C LEU A 462 -9.05 9.26 -31.82
N ILE A 463 -8.84 9.88 -30.68
CA ILE A 463 -9.28 11.24 -30.37
C ILE A 463 -8.61 12.24 -31.32
N ALA A 464 -7.30 12.16 -31.54
CA ALA A 464 -6.57 13.04 -32.44
C ALA A 464 -7.11 12.95 -33.89
N LYS A 465 -7.42 11.73 -34.36
CA LYS A 465 -7.99 11.51 -35.70
C LYS A 465 -9.42 11.97 -35.84
N SER A 466 -10.18 12.11 -34.76
CA SER A 466 -11.59 12.55 -34.81
C SER A 466 -11.77 14.01 -35.25
N GLY A 467 -10.68 14.80 -35.28
CA GLY A 467 -10.71 16.20 -35.64
C GLY A 467 -11.32 17.13 -34.58
N ILE A 468 -11.49 16.64 -33.34
CA ILE A 468 -12.02 17.45 -32.22
C ILE A 468 -11.09 18.63 -31.91
N PHE A 469 -9.78 18.50 -32.16
CA PHE A 469 -8.80 19.54 -31.90
C PHE A 469 -8.50 20.33 -33.15
N PRO A 470 -8.97 21.60 -33.30
CA PRO A 470 -8.60 22.45 -34.44
C PRO A 470 -7.07 22.62 -34.47
N LYS A 471 -6.45 22.31 -35.59
CA LYS A 471 -4.98 22.43 -35.81
C LYS A 471 -4.13 21.54 -34.87
N ASN A 472 -4.70 20.50 -34.26
CA ASN A 472 -4.02 19.68 -33.29
C ASN A 472 -3.33 20.49 -32.15
N HIS A 473 -4.02 21.52 -31.67
CA HIS A 473 -3.47 22.44 -30.68
C HIS A 473 -4.48 22.71 -29.54
N ILE A 474 -3.98 22.77 -28.29
CA ILE A 474 -4.75 23.09 -27.08
C ILE A 474 -4.19 24.41 -26.52
N ASP A 475 -5.02 25.42 -26.38
CA ASP A 475 -4.69 26.76 -25.91
C ASP A 475 -5.44 27.21 -24.66
N GLY A 476 -6.23 26.31 -24.06
CA GLY A 476 -6.94 26.52 -22.78
C GLY A 476 -7.06 25.26 -21.93
N PRO A 477 -7.38 25.39 -20.64
CA PRO A 477 -7.54 24.23 -19.76
C PRO A 477 -8.57 23.24 -20.28
N LEU A 478 -8.22 21.95 -20.32
CA LEU A 478 -9.07 20.94 -20.96
C LEU A 478 -8.93 19.55 -20.34
N ILE A 479 -10.07 18.87 -20.18
CA ILE A 479 -10.12 17.45 -19.83
C ILE A 479 -10.32 16.65 -21.13
N ILE A 480 -9.41 15.74 -21.41
CA ILE A 480 -9.45 14.86 -22.58
C ILE A 480 -10.20 13.57 -22.20
N ARG A 481 -11.24 13.26 -22.96
CA ARG A 481 -12.07 12.08 -22.78
C ARG A 481 -12.25 11.33 -24.10
N ALA A 482 -12.15 10.00 -24.03
CA ALA A 482 -12.60 9.16 -25.16
C ALA A 482 -14.13 9.17 -25.24
N ILE A 483 -14.65 9.25 -26.45
CA ILE A 483 -16.09 9.28 -26.77
C ILE A 483 -16.68 7.87 -26.61
#